data_50c6ff575bdddf6029f76bddbcb670b5
#
_entry.id   50c6ff575bdddf6029f76bddbcb670b5
#
_cell.length_a   1.000
_cell.length_b   1.000
_cell.length_c   1.000
_cell.angle_alpha   90.00
_cell.angle_beta   90.00
_cell.angle_gamma   90.00
#
_symmetry.space_group_name_H-M   'P 1'
#
loop_
_entity.id
_entity.type
_entity.pdbx_description
1 polymer ?
#
loop_
_entity_poly.entity_id
_entity_poly.type
_entity_poly.pdbx_seq_one_letter_code
_entity_poly.pdbx_strand_id
1 'polypeptide(L)'
;MRSCLLLVGCVGLALCAGCDSGNQAYHEVPKGARVKDQPHQHEEGPHGGHLVELGEEEYHAEVVLDPKTSRITLYVLDSSAKKAAPIDAKEIKLELTIGAQPKSFSAKAVADKGDPPNKSSRFEVADNPEIKANIKDEEDLKGSVTAAIAGKTYTGKIVHEH
;
A
#
# COMPACT_ATOMS: atom_id res chain seq x y z
N MET A 1 -52.79 58.02 -1.94
CA MET A 1 -54.05 57.74 -2.65
C MET A 1 -54.22 56.25 -2.65
N ARG A 2 -55.17 55.80 -1.87
CA ARG A 2 -56.21 54.82 -2.21
C ARG A 2 -55.68 53.43 -2.46
N SER A 3 -56.12 52.44 -1.85
CA SER A 3 -57.29 52.03 -1.09
C SER A 3 -57.32 50.53 -1.11
N CYS A 4 -57.51 49.95 0.07
CA CYS A 4 -58.54 48.97 0.35
C CYS A 4 -58.63 47.76 -0.60
N LEU A 5 -58.69 46.53 -0.15
CA LEU A 5 -59.85 45.89 0.48
C LEU A 5 -59.52 44.41 0.83
N LEU A 6 -59.69 44.04 2.02
CA LEU A 6 -60.37 42.94 2.67
C LEU A 6 -60.91 41.79 1.78
N LEU A 7 -60.71 40.54 2.21
CA LEU A 7 -61.72 39.51 2.52
C LEU A 7 -60.96 38.20 2.80
N VAL A 8 -60.94 37.73 4.03
CA VAL A 8 -61.89 36.84 4.71
C VAL A 8 -62.10 35.50 4.01
N GLY A 9 -61.73 34.46 4.73
CA GLY A 9 -62.44 33.19 4.62
C GLY A 9 -61.53 31.97 4.46
N CYS A 10 -61.36 31.22 5.33
CA CYS A 10 -61.96 29.94 5.69
C CYS A 10 -61.01 29.07 6.52
N VAL A 11 -61.53 28.73 7.61
CA VAL A 11 -61.17 27.66 8.53
C VAL A 11 -61.05 26.33 7.80
N GLY A 12 -59.94 25.66 7.99
CA GLY A 12 -59.71 24.29 7.58
C GLY A 12 -58.88 23.57 8.62
N LEU A 13 -59.59 23.05 9.60
CA LEU A 13 -59.05 22.18 10.63
C LEU A 13 -58.74 20.81 9.98
N ALA A 14 -57.48 20.45 9.87
CA ALA A 14 -57.13 19.07 9.54
C ALA A 14 -56.05 18.60 10.55
N LEU A 15 -56.48 17.84 11.48
CA LEU A 15 -55.62 16.99 12.30
C LEU A 15 -54.94 15.99 11.36
N CYS A 16 -53.64 15.96 11.36
CA CYS A 16 -52.87 14.77 11.02
C CYS A 16 -51.85 14.53 12.10
N ALA A 17 -52.21 13.71 13.02
CA ALA A 17 -51.30 12.97 13.83
C ALA A 17 -50.54 12.00 12.91
N GLY A 18 -49.23 11.98 13.00
CA GLY A 18 -48.38 11.10 12.23
C GLY A 18 -46.94 11.34 12.63
N CYS A 19 -46.64 11.26 13.92
CA CYS A 19 -45.27 10.99 14.35
C CYS A 19 -45.01 9.52 14.04
N ASP A 20 -44.58 9.22 12.84
CA ASP A 20 -43.96 7.96 12.54
C ASP A 20 -42.48 8.10 12.95
N SER A 21 -42.22 7.71 14.18
CA SER A 21 -40.88 7.43 14.64
C SER A 21 -40.38 6.22 13.85
N GLY A 22 -39.79 6.50 12.68
CA GLY A 22 -39.04 5.52 11.92
C GLY A 22 -37.98 4.92 12.82
N ASN A 23 -38.36 3.84 13.46
CA ASN A 23 -37.45 2.92 14.13
C ASN A 23 -36.50 2.40 13.06
N GLN A 24 -35.35 3.06 12.92
CA GLN A 24 -34.26 2.48 12.16
C GLN A 24 -33.86 1.23 12.96
N ALA A 25 -34.41 0.12 12.53
CA ALA A 25 -33.95 -1.17 12.95
C ALA A 25 -32.45 -1.23 12.64
N TYR A 26 -31.66 -1.05 13.67
CA TYR A 26 -30.26 -1.46 13.63
C TYR A 26 -30.30 -2.93 13.25
N HIS A 27 -29.86 -3.25 12.05
CA HIS A 27 -29.58 -4.62 11.71
C HIS A 27 -28.48 -5.08 12.65
N GLU A 28 -28.87 -5.77 13.72
CA GLU A 28 -27.94 -6.54 14.51
C GLU A 28 -27.27 -7.51 13.54
N VAL A 29 -25.99 -7.26 13.29
CA VAL A 29 -25.12 -8.22 12.60
C VAL A 29 -25.16 -9.49 13.44
N PRO A 30 -25.59 -10.64 12.88
CA PRO A 30 -25.67 -11.88 13.64
C PRO A 30 -24.31 -12.14 14.29
N LYS A 31 -24.29 -12.31 15.62
CA LYS A 31 -23.08 -12.74 16.34
C LYS A 31 -22.68 -14.11 15.80
N GLY A 32 -21.73 -14.14 14.89
CA GLY A 32 -21.27 -15.34 14.21
C GLY A 32 -21.12 -15.20 12.70
N ALA A 33 -21.52 -14.08 12.09
CA ALA A 33 -21.01 -13.74 10.78
C ALA A 33 -19.52 -13.47 10.94
N ARG A 34 -18.69 -14.53 10.86
CA ARG A 34 -17.30 -14.36 10.50
C ARG A 34 -17.31 -13.59 9.20
N VAL A 35 -16.84 -12.34 9.22
CA VAL A 35 -16.32 -11.72 8.03
C VAL A 35 -15.38 -12.79 7.50
N LYS A 36 -15.70 -13.40 6.38
CA LYS A 36 -14.74 -14.25 5.69
C LYS A 36 -13.57 -13.32 5.48
N ASP A 37 -12.47 -13.60 6.20
CA ASP A 37 -11.19 -13.07 5.83
C ASP A 37 -11.07 -13.37 4.34
N GLN A 38 -11.29 -12.34 3.54
CA GLN A 38 -10.89 -12.44 2.14
C GLN A 38 -9.39 -12.69 2.26
N PRO A 39 -8.85 -13.76 1.67
CA PRO A 39 -7.41 -13.90 1.59
C PRO A 39 -6.95 -12.58 1.00
N HIS A 40 -6.19 -11.82 1.79
CA HIS A 40 -5.51 -10.65 1.29
C HIS A 40 -4.64 -11.18 0.17
N GLN A 41 -5.07 -10.93 -1.07
CA GLN A 41 -4.23 -11.20 -2.22
C GLN A 41 -3.02 -10.34 -1.98
N HIS A 42 -1.87 -10.94 -1.76
CA HIS A 42 -0.61 -10.23 -1.82
C HIS A 42 -0.63 -9.49 -3.14
N GLU A 43 -0.72 -8.17 -3.08
CA GLU A 43 -0.72 -7.38 -4.30
C GLU A 43 0.66 -7.55 -4.91
N GLU A 44 0.71 -8.34 -5.98
CA GLU A 44 1.92 -8.48 -6.78
C GLU A 44 2.14 -7.18 -7.53
N GLY A 45 3.38 -6.72 -7.52
CA GLY A 45 3.78 -5.56 -8.29
C GLY A 45 3.85 -5.88 -9.80
N PRO A 46 4.11 -4.86 -10.62
CA PRO A 46 4.17 -5.00 -12.08
C PRO A 46 5.26 -5.95 -12.59
N HIS A 47 6.22 -6.33 -11.74
CA HIS A 47 7.29 -7.29 -12.08
C HIS A 47 7.07 -8.66 -11.40
N GLY A 48 5.92 -8.87 -10.76
CA GLY A 48 5.56 -10.12 -10.10
C GLY A 48 6.21 -10.32 -8.73
N GLY A 49 6.70 -9.27 -8.12
CA GLY A 49 7.32 -9.29 -6.80
C GLY A 49 6.39 -8.78 -5.70
N HIS A 50 6.85 -8.94 -4.46
CA HIS A 50 6.13 -8.51 -3.26
C HIS A 50 6.16 -6.99 -3.10
N LEU A 51 4.99 -6.37 -2.89
CA LEU A 51 4.86 -4.93 -2.66
C LEU A 51 5.08 -4.57 -1.19
N VAL A 52 5.89 -3.56 -0.98
CA VAL A 52 6.21 -2.97 0.33
C VAL A 52 5.85 -1.51 0.32
N GLU A 53 4.94 -1.09 1.17
CA GLU A 53 4.57 0.31 1.33
C GLU A 53 5.71 1.13 1.94
N LEU A 54 6.00 2.28 1.35
CA LEU A 54 6.98 3.23 1.84
C LEU A 54 6.29 4.54 2.23
N GLY A 55 6.29 4.82 3.52
CA GLY A 55 5.55 5.93 4.10
C GLY A 55 4.06 5.61 4.21
N GLU A 56 3.22 6.60 4.08
CA GLU A 56 1.75 6.44 4.03
C GLU A 56 1.30 6.28 2.56
N GLU A 57 1.76 5.21 1.89
CA GLU A 57 1.53 4.92 0.47
C GLU A 57 2.07 6.01 -0.49
N GLU A 58 3.02 6.84 -0.04
CA GLU A 58 3.63 7.85 -0.92
C GLU A 58 4.44 7.18 -2.04
N TYR A 59 5.08 6.06 -1.73
CA TYR A 59 5.83 5.21 -2.66
C TYR A 59 5.64 3.74 -2.29
N HIS A 60 6.00 2.87 -3.22
CA HIS A 60 6.11 1.44 -2.97
C HIS A 60 7.49 0.94 -3.39
N ALA A 61 7.95 -0.10 -2.72
CA ALA A 61 9.09 -0.89 -3.19
C ALA A 61 8.58 -2.28 -3.57
N GLU A 62 8.78 -2.68 -4.80
CA GLU A 62 8.52 -4.06 -5.22
C GLU A 62 9.82 -4.86 -5.07
N VAL A 63 9.76 -5.94 -4.31
CA VAL A 63 10.88 -6.82 -4.02
C VAL A 63 10.74 -8.07 -4.87
N VAL A 64 11.64 -8.27 -5.82
CA VAL A 64 11.65 -9.42 -6.72
C VAL A 64 12.84 -10.30 -6.42
N LEU A 65 12.60 -11.57 -6.15
CA LEU A 65 13.63 -12.60 -5.99
C LEU A 65 13.72 -13.42 -7.29
N ASP A 66 14.91 -13.49 -7.87
CA ASP A 66 15.20 -14.48 -8.89
C ASP A 66 15.72 -15.78 -8.20
N PRO A 67 14.90 -16.84 -8.13
CA PRO A 67 15.27 -18.04 -7.41
C PRO A 67 16.45 -18.81 -8.05
N LYS A 68 16.75 -18.55 -9.32
CA LYS A 68 17.86 -19.23 -10.03
C LYS A 68 19.20 -18.60 -9.69
N THR A 69 19.25 -17.29 -9.60
CA THR A 69 20.48 -16.54 -9.32
C THR A 69 20.56 -16.09 -7.87
N SER A 70 19.45 -16.17 -7.12
CA SER A 70 19.30 -15.59 -5.77
C SER A 70 19.57 -14.08 -5.73
N ARG A 71 19.35 -13.41 -6.84
CA ARG A 71 19.42 -11.97 -6.96
C ARG A 71 18.13 -11.36 -6.44
N ILE A 72 18.25 -10.30 -5.65
CA ILE A 72 17.10 -9.50 -5.22
C ILE A 72 17.16 -8.19 -5.98
N THR A 73 16.06 -7.86 -6.67
CA THR A 73 15.86 -6.59 -7.35
C THR A 73 14.75 -5.83 -6.65
N LEU A 74 15.01 -4.56 -6.37
CA LEU A 74 14.03 -3.64 -5.79
C LEU A 74 13.62 -2.65 -6.88
N TYR A 75 12.32 -2.50 -7.13
CA TYR A 75 11.78 -1.44 -7.97
C TYR A 75 11.06 -0.43 -7.11
N VAL A 76 11.38 0.85 -7.30
CA VAL A 76 10.66 1.95 -6.64
C VAL A 76 9.52 2.37 -7.54
N LEU A 77 8.31 2.33 -6.99
CA LEU A 77 7.07 2.63 -7.66
C LEU A 77 6.38 3.85 -7.02
N ASP A 78 5.51 4.48 -7.78
CA ASP A 78 4.69 5.59 -7.30
C ASP A 78 3.61 5.14 -6.30
N SER A 79 2.82 6.07 -5.80
CA SER A 79 1.70 5.80 -4.87
C SER A 79 0.65 4.84 -5.42
N SER A 80 0.58 4.65 -6.73
CA SER A 80 -0.34 3.67 -7.35
C SER A 80 0.21 2.24 -7.37
N ALA A 81 1.47 2.03 -6.98
CA ALA A 81 2.20 0.76 -7.09
C ALA A 81 2.28 0.21 -8.53
N LYS A 82 2.11 1.05 -9.55
CA LYS A 82 2.03 0.60 -10.96
C LYS A 82 3.09 1.21 -11.87
N LYS A 83 3.62 2.38 -11.50
CA LYS A 83 4.56 3.12 -12.36
C LYS A 83 5.88 3.29 -11.65
N ALA A 84 6.96 3.14 -12.41
CA ALA A 84 8.30 3.43 -11.94
C ALA A 84 8.40 4.88 -11.41
N ALA A 85 9.02 5.04 -10.24
CA ALA A 85 9.30 6.32 -9.60
C ALA A 85 10.82 6.48 -9.43
N PRO A 86 11.55 6.99 -10.45
CA PRO A 86 13.00 7.11 -10.38
C PRO A 86 13.45 8.10 -9.31
N ILE A 87 14.31 7.66 -8.39
CA ILE A 87 14.86 8.45 -7.28
C ILE A 87 16.35 8.71 -7.48
N ASP A 88 16.86 9.70 -6.78
CA ASP A 88 18.28 10.11 -6.83
C ASP A 88 19.21 9.35 -5.86
N ALA A 89 18.65 8.37 -5.11
CA ALA A 89 19.42 7.51 -4.23
C ALA A 89 20.42 6.64 -5.04
N LYS A 90 21.61 6.44 -4.48
CA LYS A 90 22.62 5.54 -5.05
C LYS A 90 22.46 4.11 -4.59
N GLU A 91 21.78 3.93 -3.48
CA GLU A 91 21.50 2.63 -2.88
C GLU A 91 20.25 2.68 -2.01
N ILE A 92 19.63 1.52 -1.85
CA ILE A 92 18.53 1.26 -0.93
C ILE A 92 19.01 0.21 0.06
N LYS A 93 18.72 0.41 1.34
CA LYS A 93 19.04 -0.56 2.38
C LYS A 93 17.94 -1.62 2.43
N LEU A 94 18.35 -2.88 2.34
CA LEU A 94 17.50 -4.05 2.53
C LEU A 94 17.96 -4.77 3.79
N GLU A 95 17.10 -4.89 4.78
CA GLU A 95 17.33 -5.75 5.95
C GLU A 95 16.50 -7.02 5.81
N LEU A 96 17.16 -8.17 5.84
CA LEU A 96 16.51 -9.48 5.80
C LEU A 96 16.77 -10.25 7.07
N THR A 97 15.78 -10.98 7.53
CA THR A 97 15.94 -11.94 8.63
C THR A 97 16.50 -13.23 8.07
N ILE A 98 17.76 -13.52 8.35
CA ILE A 98 18.43 -14.76 7.95
C ILE A 98 18.60 -15.65 9.17
N GLY A 99 17.88 -16.76 9.19
CA GLY A 99 17.72 -17.54 10.42
C GLY A 99 16.95 -16.72 11.46
N ALA A 100 17.58 -16.44 12.61
CA ALA A 100 16.97 -15.61 13.66
C ALA A 100 17.63 -14.21 13.77
N GLN A 101 18.46 -13.82 12.79
CA GLN A 101 19.26 -12.60 12.87
C GLN A 101 18.96 -11.65 11.71
N PRO A 102 18.78 -10.33 11.99
CA PRO A 102 18.70 -9.34 10.94
C PRO A 102 20.07 -9.15 10.26
N LYS A 103 20.07 -9.17 8.95
CA LYS A 103 21.23 -8.89 8.10
C LYS A 103 20.93 -7.74 7.15
N SER A 104 21.89 -6.85 7.01
CA SER A 104 21.75 -5.66 6.17
C SER A 104 22.48 -5.84 4.85
N PHE A 105 21.78 -5.56 3.76
CA PHE A 105 22.28 -5.59 2.40
C PHE A 105 22.08 -4.22 1.75
N SER A 106 22.97 -3.85 0.84
CA SER A 106 22.84 -2.63 0.05
C SER A 106 22.46 -2.99 -1.39
N ALA A 107 21.27 -2.59 -1.81
CA ALA A 107 20.84 -2.67 -3.18
C ALA A 107 21.35 -1.42 -3.92
N LYS A 108 22.18 -1.61 -4.94
CA LYS A 108 22.79 -0.53 -5.72
C LYS A 108 21.89 -0.10 -6.86
N ALA A 109 21.90 1.20 -7.16
CA ALA A 109 21.19 1.76 -8.29
C ALA A 109 21.68 1.16 -9.61
N VAL A 110 20.75 0.68 -10.41
CA VAL A 110 20.98 0.17 -11.78
C VAL A 110 20.07 0.94 -12.70
N ALA A 111 20.65 1.55 -13.74
CA ALA A 111 19.85 2.29 -14.71
C ALA A 111 18.79 1.40 -15.34
N ASP A 112 17.57 1.87 -15.40
CA ASP A 112 16.49 1.20 -16.09
C ASP A 112 16.04 2.01 -17.31
N LYS A 113 15.36 1.32 -18.22
CA LYS A 113 14.90 1.96 -19.44
C LYS A 113 13.83 3.00 -19.12
N GLY A 114 14.13 4.26 -19.43
CA GLY A 114 13.22 5.38 -19.17
C GLY A 114 13.57 6.19 -17.92
N ASP A 115 14.52 5.77 -17.13
CA ASP A 115 14.98 6.56 -15.99
C ASP A 115 15.69 7.83 -16.47
N PRO A 116 15.43 8.98 -15.82
CA PRO A 116 16.16 10.21 -16.09
C PRO A 116 17.64 10.09 -15.67
N PRO A 117 18.53 10.90 -16.25
CA PRO A 117 19.92 10.93 -15.82
C PRO A 117 20.07 11.13 -14.31
N ASN A 118 20.96 10.38 -13.68
CA ASN A 118 21.26 10.39 -12.25
C ASN A 118 20.13 9.95 -11.32
N LYS A 119 19.06 9.38 -11.85
CA LYS A 119 18.00 8.74 -11.08
C LYS A 119 17.88 7.27 -11.45
N SER A 120 17.33 6.48 -10.55
CA SER A 120 17.07 5.07 -10.79
C SER A 120 15.77 4.66 -10.13
N SER A 121 14.99 3.88 -10.87
CA SER A 121 13.82 3.18 -10.32
C SER A 121 14.14 1.75 -9.94
N ARG A 122 15.30 1.20 -10.36
CA ARG A 122 15.72 -0.16 -10.12
C ARG A 122 17.01 -0.23 -9.31
N PHE A 123 17.04 -1.13 -8.35
CA PHE A 123 18.17 -1.36 -7.46
C PHE A 123 18.40 -2.86 -7.31
N GLU A 124 19.65 -3.29 -7.28
CA GLU A 124 20.00 -4.70 -7.19
C GLU A 124 20.95 -4.98 -6.02
N VAL A 125 20.66 -6.05 -5.28
CA VAL A 125 21.60 -6.64 -4.34
C VAL A 125 22.53 -7.56 -5.15
N ALA A 126 23.84 -7.33 -5.04
CA ALA A 126 24.82 -8.20 -5.69
C ALA A 126 24.70 -9.65 -5.16
N ASP A 127 25.15 -10.61 -5.96
CA ASP A 127 25.17 -12.00 -5.58
C ASP A 127 25.78 -12.19 -4.18
N ASN A 128 24.99 -12.79 -3.29
CA ASN A 128 25.37 -12.96 -1.90
C ASN A 128 25.16 -14.42 -1.47
N PRO A 129 26.20 -15.09 -0.98
CA PRO A 129 26.10 -16.50 -0.59
C PRO A 129 25.18 -16.73 0.60
N GLU A 130 25.01 -15.76 1.51
CA GLU A 130 24.06 -15.86 2.63
C GLU A 130 22.63 -15.84 2.13
N ILE A 131 22.28 -14.94 1.19
CA ILE A 131 20.97 -14.89 0.54
C ILE A 131 20.73 -16.22 -0.16
N LYS A 132 21.67 -16.66 -0.98
CA LYS A 132 21.58 -17.91 -1.73
C LYS A 132 21.38 -19.15 -0.84
N ALA A 133 22.00 -19.17 0.34
CA ALA A 133 21.89 -20.28 1.25
C ALA A 133 20.54 -20.33 2.00
N ASN A 134 19.94 -19.17 2.30
CA ASN A 134 18.83 -19.06 3.24
C ASN A 134 17.50 -18.62 2.62
N ILE A 135 17.52 -17.90 1.50
CA ILE A 135 16.33 -17.40 0.81
C ILE A 135 16.13 -18.23 -0.46
N LYS A 136 15.04 -18.99 -0.52
CA LYS A 136 14.74 -19.90 -1.65
C LYS A 136 13.57 -19.43 -2.48
N ASP A 137 12.63 -18.79 -1.85
CA ASP A 137 11.42 -18.25 -2.45
C ASP A 137 11.05 -16.91 -1.82
N GLU A 138 10.00 -16.29 -2.32
CA GLU A 138 9.55 -14.99 -1.83
C GLU A 138 9.02 -15.05 -0.40
N GLU A 139 8.47 -16.18 0.03
CA GLU A 139 7.95 -16.36 1.40
C GLU A 139 9.06 -16.34 2.46
N ASP A 140 10.30 -16.64 2.07
CA ASP A 140 11.47 -16.51 2.93
C ASP A 140 11.90 -15.04 3.16
N LEU A 141 11.43 -14.12 2.30
CA LEU A 141 11.78 -12.70 2.40
C LEU A 141 11.03 -12.06 3.56
N LYS A 142 11.70 -11.87 4.69
CA LYS A 142 11.18 -11.19 5.88
C LYS A 142 12.16 -10.12 6.31
N GLY A 143 11.66 -8.90 6.52
CA GLY A 143 12.55 -7.81 6.88
C GLY A 143 11.99 -6.44 6.59
N SER A 144 12.84 -5.55 6.09
CA SER A 144 12.43 -4.19 5.75
C SER A 144 13.26 -3.58 4.61
N VAL A 145 12.65 -2.65 3.91
CA VAL A 145 13.27 -1.83 2.88
C VAL A 145 13.36 -0.40 3.41
N THR A 146 14.54 0.24 3.33
CA THR A 146 14.73 1.64 3.71
C THR A 146 15.34 2.41 2.55
N ALA A 147 14.63 3.43 2.08
CA ALA A 147 15.04 4.28 0.96
C ALA A 147 15.05 5.76 1.37
N ALA A 148 16.05 6.51 0.90
CA ALA A 148 16.07 7.97 1.00
C ALA A 148 15.55 8.56 -0.31
N ILE A 149 14.41 9.25 -0.26
CA ILE A 149 13.74 9.84 -1.42
C ILE A 149 13.53 11.32 -1.16
N ALA A 150 14.06 12.18 -2.01
CA ALA A 150 13.94 13.63 -1.89
C ALA A 150 14.33 14.18 -0.51
N GLY A 151 15.34 13.59 0.12
CA GLY A 151 15.84 14.00 1.44
C GLY A 151 15.04 13.48 2.63
N LYS A 152 13.98 12.70 2.41
CA LYS A 152 13.22 12.02 3.46
C LYS A 152 13.51 10.52 3.45
N THR A 153 13.60 9.92 4.63
CA THR A 153 13.83 8.47 4.76
C THR A 153 12.50 7.77 4.94
N TYR A 154 12.27 6.75 4.13
CA TYR A 154 11.10 5.88 4.16
C TYR A 154 11.52 4.47 4.54
N THR A 155 10.75 3.83 5.38
CA THR A 155 10.97 2.42 5.74
C THR A 155 9.65 1.67 5.66
N GLY A 156 9.66 0.56 4.94
CA GLY A 156 8.54 -0.37 4.82
C GLY A 156 8.94 -1.77 5.28
N LYS A 157 7.99 -2.53 5.77
CA LYS A 157 8.20 -3.91 6.21
C LYS A 157 7.81 -4.88 5.10
N ILE A 158 8.64 -5.90 4.91
CA ILE A 158 8.30 -7.06 4.09
C ILE A 158 7.55 -8.01 5.01
N VAL A 159 6.23 -8.15 4.81
CA VAL A 159 5.36 -9.02 5.60
C VAL A 159 4.54 -9.90 4.66
N HIS A 160 4.51 -11.19 4.94
CA HIS A 160 3.60 -12.13 4.30
C HIS A 160 2.50 -12.43 5.31
N GLU A 161 1.27 -11.99 5.02
CA GLU A 161 0.11 -12.37 5.83
C GLU A 161 -0.36 -13.75 5.38
N HIS A 162 -0.49 -14.67 6.32
CA HIS A 162 -0.98 -16.04 6.11
C HIS A 162 -2.42 -16.19 6.55
#